data_4f6208cca96e76ac97d535278e97bca1
#
_entry.id   4f6208cca96e76ac97d535278e97bca1
#
_cell.length_a   1.000
_cell.length_b   1.000
_cell.length_c   1.000
_cell.angle_alpha   90.00
_cell.angle_beta   90.00
_cell.angle_gamma   90.00
#
_symmetry.space_group_name_H-M   'P 1'
#
loop_
_entity.id
_entity.type
_entity.pdbx_description
1 polymer ?
#
loop_
_entity_poly.entity_id
_entity_poly.type
_entity_poly.pdbx_seq_one_letter_code
_entity_poly.pdbx_strand_id
1 'polypeptide(L)'
;SCIRMRQEINVNNQEKIEVKADYGVLKEKSQSGGVKDSDAVCQRGMSSVKLPGDFKQEGYQDDKYIGCKLSGTAKLSDISYLSFDESSKQWSFHMPGSNSQGISASMITDFEIKVTFPGKVLTASGTGEISGNTVTWKDPADLTSSEGLKATASNTSDLTWLWVVLGVMVVGGAVVAVILVQRGRAKAARPGPGQPGPQGGFQGPGNFHQPSGQQGYPGQGGQPGQQGYPGQPGQNPWR
;
A
#
# COMPACT_ATOMS: atom_id res chain seq x y z
N SER A 1 -18.27 -27.56 13.31
CA SER A 1 -17.23 -26.87 12.51
C SER A 1 -16.26 -27.91 11.97
N CYS A 2 -15.96 -27.84 10.67
CA CYS A 2 -15.19 -28.89 10.02
C CYS A 2 -14.36 -28.39 8.80
N ILE A 3 -14.43 -27.10 8.47
CA ILE A 3 -13.85 -26.55 7.25
C ILE A 3 -12.67 -25.64 7.58
N ARG A 4 -11.55 -25.84 6.88
CA ARG A 4 -10.45 -24.86 6.75
C ARG A 4 -10.65 -24.10 5.45
N MET A 5 -10.52 -22.79 5.52
CA MET A 5 -10.53 -21.91 4.36
C MET A 5 -9.49 -20.82 4.56
N ARG A 6 -8.38 -20.92 3.85
CA ARG A 6 -7.31 -19.91 3.85
C ARG A 6 -7.04 -19.48 2.42
N GLN A 7 -6.95 -18.21 2.19
CA GLN A 7 -6.64 -17.67 0.87
C GLN A 7 -5.69 -16.47 1.00
N GLU A 8 -4.68 -16.47 0.18
CA GLU A 8 -3.74 -15.35 0.03
C GLU A 8 -3.76 -14.88 -1.42
N ILE A 9 -4.03 -13.58 -1.60
CA ILE A 9 -4.08 -12.93 -2.90
C ILE A 9 -3.05 -11.82 -2.87
N ASN A 10 -2.09 -11.87 -3.78
CA ASN A 10 -1.07 -10.85 -3.94
C ASN A 10 -1.22 -10.15 -5.29
N VAL A 11 -1.71 -8.93 -5.26
CA VAL A 11 -1.94 -8.10 -6.44
C VAL A 11 -0.65 -7.34 -6.76
N ASN A 12 0.10 -7.79 -7.76
CA ASN A 12 1.29 -7.09 -8.22
C ASN A 12 0.93 -5.97 -9.22
N ASN A 13 0.10 -6.32 -10.19
CA ASN A 13 -0.49 -5.43 -11.21
C ASN A 13 -1.68 -6.13 -11.88
N GLN A 14 -2.28 -5.51 -12.90
CA GLN A 14 -3.44 -6.07 -13.61
C GLN A 14 -3.13 -7.35 -14.38
N GLU A 15 -1.87 -7.57 -14.79
CA GLU A 15 -1.43 -8.76 -15.55
C GLU A 15 -0.89 -9.88 -14.66
N LYS A 16 -0.59 -9.58 -13.40
CA LYS A 16 -0.01 -10.54 -12.47
C LYS A 16 -0.62 -10.43 -11.09
N ILE A 17 -1.49 -11.39 -10.76
CA ILE A 17 -2.11 -11.58 -9.46
C ILE A 17 -1.81 -13.00 -9.02
N GLU A 18 -1.07 -13.15 -7.94
CA GLU A 18 -0.73 -14.44 -7.38
C GLU A 18 -1.80 -14.85 -6.37
N VAL A 19 -2.32 -16.05 -6.53
CA VAL A 19 -3.36 -16.61 -5.67
C VAL A 19 -2.88 -17.91 -5.08
N LYS A 20 -3.01 -18.03 -3.76
CA LYS A 20 -2.84 -19.28 -3.02
C LYS A 20 -4.09 -19.53 -2.20
N ALA A 21 -4.59 -20.74 -2.22
CA ALA A 21 -5.73 -21.14 -1.43
C ALA A 21 -5.48 -22.51 -0.78
N ASP A 22 -6.02 -22.69 0.40
CA ASP A 22 -5.97 -23.92 1.17
C ASP A 22 -7.38 -24.20 1.69
N TYR A 23 -8.00 -25.24 1.13
CA TYR A 23 -9.32 -25.71 1.53
C TYR A 23 -9.19 -27.10 2.09
N GLY A 24 -9.72 -27.32 3.29
CA GLY A 24 -9.66 -28.60 3.96
C GLY A 24 -10.88 -28.92 4.79
N VAL A 25 -11.08 -30.21 5.03
CA VAL A 25 -12.10 -30.73 5.95
C VAL A 25 -11.43 -31.52 7.06
N LEU A 26 -12.00 -31.50 8.24
CA LEU A 26 -11.49 -32.30 9.36
C LEU A 26 -11.52 -33.79 9.00
N LYS A 27 -10.41 -34.51 9.23
CA LYS A 27 -10.27 -35.93 8.97
C LYS A 27 -11.38 -36.79 9.62
N GLU A 28 -11.73 -36.47 10.86
CA GLU A 28 -12.77 -37.15 11.59
C GLU A 28 -14.13 -37.08 10.89
N LYS A 29 -14.40 -35.99 10.17
CA LYS A 29 -15.64 -35.77 9.42
C LYS A 29 -15.55 -36.26 7.99
N SER A 30 -14.35 -36.33 7.41
CA SER A 30 -14.15 -36.80 6.05
C SER A 30 -14.48 -38.26 5.88
N GLN A 31 -14.18 -39.10 6.89
CA GLN A 31 -14.46 -40.52 6.87
C GLN A 31 -15.97 -40.81 6.85
N SER A 32 -16.77 -40.04 7.61
CA SER A 32 -18.23 -40.16 7.58
C SER A 32 -18.86 -39.56 6.30
N GLY A 33 -18.18 -38.66 5.63
CA GLY A 33 -18.61 -38.01 4.38
C GLY A 33 -18.14 -38.69 3.08
N GLY A 34 -17.48 -39.85 3.19
CA GLY A 34 -17.03 -40.62 2.00
C GLY A 34 -15.82 -39.98 1.27
N VAL A 35 -15.11 -39.04 1.89
CA VAL A 35 -13.86 -38.46 1.37
C VAL A 35 -12.71 -39.25 1.95
N LYS A 36 -12.11 -40.13 1.16
CA LYS A 36 -11.06 -41.06 1.61
C LYS A 36 -9.63 -40.57 1.30
N ASP A 37 -9.50 -39.70 0.36
CA ASP A 37 -8.18 -39.18 -0.08
C ASP A 37 -8.23 -37.68 -0.43
N SER A 38 -7.05 -37.04 -0.47
CA SER A 38 -6.89 -35.62 -0.76
C SER A 38 -7.20 -35.27 -2.21
N ASP A 39 -7.00 -36.21 -3.14
CA ASP A 39 -7.28 -35.97 -4.55
C ASP A 39 -8.77 -35.85 -4.80
N ALA A 40 -9.58 -36.64 -4.07
CA ALA A 40 -11.03 -36.52 -4.10
C ALA A 40 -11.52 -35.16 -3.55
N VAL A 41 -10.82 -34.56 -2.58
CA VAL A 41 -11.12 -33.20 -2.10
C VAL A 41 -10.84 -32.17 -3.19
N CYS A 42 -9.69 -32.28 -3.87
CA CYS A 42 -9.35 -31.39 -4.98
C CYS A 42 -10.36 -31.50 -6.13
N GLN A 43 -10.73 -32.70 -6.52
CA GLN A 43 -11.68 -32.91 -7.62
C GLN A 43 -13.08 -32.39 -7.29
N ARG A 44 -13.59 -32.68 -6.09
CA ARG A 44 -14.95 -32.28 -5.67
C ARG A 44 -15.05 -30.78 -5.39
N GLY A 45 -14.06 -30.21 -4.70
CA GLY A 45 -14.06 -28.80 -4.32
C GLY A 45 -13.89 -27.84 -5.50
N MET A 46 -13.24 -28.30 -6.56
CA MET A 46 -12.86 -27.46 -7.69
C MET A 46 -13.57 -27.78 -9.00
N SER A 47 -14.44 -28.80 -9.03
CA SER A 47 -15.15 -29.21 -10.26
C SER A 47 -16.03 -28.12 -10.87
N SER A 48 -16.45 -27.14 -10.09
CA SER A 48 -17.27 -26.00 -10.53
C SER A 48 -16.47 -24.73 -10.79
N VAL A 49 -15.18 -24.71 -10.44
CA VAL A 49 -14.32 -23.50 -10.59
C VAL A 49 -13.47 -23.65 -11.85
N LYS A 50 -13.71 -22.77 -12.80
CA LYS A 50 -12.88 -22.67 -13.99
C LYS A 50 -11.60 -21.92 -13.63
N LEU A 51 -10.52 -22.68 -13.43
CA LEU A 51 -9.22 -22.10 -13.10
C LEU A 51 -8.47 -21.68 -14.36
N PRO A 52 -7.77 -20.53 -14.34
CA PRO A 52 -6.80 -20.19 -15.38
C PRO A 52 -5.73 -21.28 -15.52
N GLY A 53 -5.16 -21.43 -16.71
CA GLY A 53 -4.31 -22.58 -17.07
C GLY A 53 -3.02 -22.77 -16.27
N ASP A 54 -2.57 -21.74 -15.53
CA ASP A 54 -1.32 -21.78 -14.76
C ASP A 54 -1.50 -22.20 -13.28
N PHE A 55 -2.74 -22.58 -12.91
CA PHE A 55 -3.02 -23.02 -11.55
C PHE A 55 -2.65 -24.47 -11.31
N LYS A 56 -1.93 -24.70 -10.23
CA LYS A 56 -1.57 -26.03 -9.71
C LYS A 56 -2.48 -26.39 -8.55
N GLN A 57 -2.93 -27.63 -8.56
CA GLN A 57 -3.70 -28.23 -7.48
C GLN A 57 -2.90 -29.35 -6.84
N GLU A 58 -2.83 -29.38 -5.51
CA GLU A 58 -2.13 -30.39 -4.75
C GLU A 58 -2.98 -30.83 -3.58
N GLY A 59 -3.35 -32.12 -3.57
CA GLY A 59 -3.98 -32.73 -2.43
C GLY A 59 -3.02 -32.84 -1.26
N TYR A 60 -3.49 -32.56 -0.05
CA TYR A 60 -2.67 -32.72 1.16
C TYR A 60 -3.45 -33.36 2.30
N GLN A 61 -2.69 -33.92 3.23
CA GLN A 61 -3.19 -34.42 4.49
C GLN A 61 -2.22 -34.05 5.61
N ASP A 62 -2.70 -33.29 6.59
CA ASP A 62 -1.94 -32.97 7.80
C ASP A 62 -2.53 -33.71 9.02
N ASP A 63 -2.16 -33.35 10.26
CA ASP A 63 -2.64 -34.03 11.47
C ASP A 63 -4.17 -33.91 11.67
N LYS A 64 -4.76 -32.80 11.24
CA LYS A 64 -6.19 -32.48 11.48
C LYS A 64 -7.03 -32.49 10.23
N TYR A 65 -6.48 -32.10 9.07
CA TYR A 65 -7.22 -31.84 7.85
C TYR A 65 -6.78 -32.72 6.69
N ILE A 66 -7.73 -33.01 5.83
CA ILE A 66 -7.51 -33.49 4.48
C ILE A 66 -8.02 -32.43 3.53
N GLY A 67 -7.25 -32.04 2.54
CA GLY A 67 -7.55 -30.85 1.77
C GLY A 67 -6.88 -30.74 0.42
N CYS A 68 -7.07 -29.59 -0.19
CA CYS A 68 -6.52 -29.21 -1.46
C CYS A 68 -5.89 -27.83 -1.35
N LYS A 69 -4.63 -27.73 -1.75
CA LYS A 69 -3.92 -26.46 -1.98
C LYS A 69 -4.00 -26.09 -3.44
N LEU A 70 -4.26 -24.83 -3.66
CA LEU A 70 -4.29 -24.22 -4.97
C LEU A 70 -3.26 -23.10 -5.03
N SER A 71 -2.50 -23.02 -6.10
CA SER A 71 -1.58 -21.91 -6.33
C SER A 71 -1.43 -21.61 -7.80
N GLY A 72 -1.34 -20.32 -8.14
CA GLY A 72 -1.16 -19.91 -9.52
C GLY A 72 -1.13 -18.40 -9.68
N THR A 73 -1.00 -17.99 -10.93
CA THR A 73 -1.02 -16.59 -11.32
C THR A 73 -2.19 -16.38 -12.28
N ALA A 74 -2.93 -15.30 -12.08
CA ALA A 74 -4.06 -14.90 -12.91
C ALA A 74 -3.91 -13.44 -13.35
N LYS A 75 -4.66 -13.05 -14.38
CA LYS A 75 -4.86 -11.66 -14.76
C LYS A 75 -6.11 -11.11 -14.10
N LEU A 76 -6.22 -9.79 -14.02
CA LEU A 76 -7.40 -9.12 -13.47
C LEU A 76 -8.70 -9.56 -14.19
N SER A 77 -8.65 -9.76 -15.51
CA SER A 77 -9.78 -10.23 -16.31
C SER A 77 -10.32 -11.61 -15.89
N ASP A 78 -9.50 -12.42 -15.23
CA ASP A 78 -9.85 -13.78 -14.82
C ASP A 78 -10.42 -13.85 -13.40
N ILE A 79 -10.41 -12.70 -12.68
CA ILE A 79 -10.80 -12.62 -11.27
C ILE A 79 -12.00 -11.69 -11.12
N SER A 80 -13.17 -12.25 -10.85
CA SER A 80 -14.43 -11.48 -10.76
C SER A 80 -14.59 -10.65 -9.49
N TYR A 81 -13.88 -10.98 -8.43
CA TYR A 81 -13.97 -10.29 -7.12
C TYR A 81 -12.91 -9.19 -6.93
N LEU A 82 -12.14 -8.88 -7.97
CA LEU A 82 -11.14 -7.82 -7.97
C LEU A 82 -11.37 -6.90 -9.16
N SER A 83 -11.25 -5.59 -8.95
CA SER A 83 -11.36 -4.58 -10.02
C SER A 83 -10.38 -3.45 -9.80
N PHE A 84 -10.06 -2.74 -10.87
CA PHE A 84 -9.21 -1.56 -10.86
C PHE A 84 -9.89 -0.41 -11.58
N ASP A 85 -10.00 0.74 -10.91
CA ASP A 85 -10.53 1.97 -11.49
C ASP A 85 -9.37 2.84 -11.98
N GLU A 86 -9.29 3.01 -13.30
CA GLU A 86 -8.26 3.82 -13.95
C GLU A 86 -8.36 5.31 -13.62
N SER A 87 -9.55 5.82 -13.36
CA SER A 87 -9.77 7.24 -13.08
C SER A 87 -9.30 7.64 -11.68
N SER A 88 -9.62 6.83 -10.69
CA SER A 88 -9.23 7.05 -9.29
C SER A 88 -7.91 6.39 -8.93
N LYS A 89 -7.35 5.53 -9.82
CA LYS A 89 -6.19 4.71 -9.55
C LYS A 89 -6.33 3.86 -8.28
N GLN A 90 -7.52 3.29 -8.10
CA GLN A 90 -7.87 2.48 -6.93
C GLN A 90 -8.19 1.05 -7.30
N TRP A 91 -7.72 0.15 -6.46
CA TRP A 91 -8.13 -1.24 -6.44
C TRP A 91 -9.34 -1.43 -5.54
N SER A 92 -10.25 -2.29 -5.96
CA SER A 92 -11.41 -2.72 -5.17
C SER A 92 -11.47 -4.24 -5.14
N PHE A 93 -11.54 -4.78 -3.93
CA PHE A 93 -11.78 -6.19 -3.66
C PHE A 93 -13.17 -6.35 -3.11
N HIS A 94 -13.97 -7.25 -3.69
CA HIS A 94 -15.30 -7.57 -3.21
C HIS A 94 -15.61 -9.05 -3.42
N MET A 95 -15.45 -9.81 -2.38
CA MET A 95 -15.89 -11.21 -2.33
C MET A 95 -17.29 -11.23 -1.72
N PRO A 96 -18.34 -11.57 -2.49
CA PRO A 96 -19.72 -11.54 -1.99
C PRO A 96 -19.90 -12.55 -0.86
N GLY A 97 -20.79 -12.22 0.05
CA GLY A 97 -21.08 -13.08 1.21
C GLY A 97 -21.63 -14.43 0.80
N SER A 98 -21.16 -15.48 1.46
CA SER A 98 -21.53 -16.89 1.16
C SER A 98 -22.86 -17.32 1.78
N ASN A 99 -23.62 -16.39 2.37
CA ASN A 99 -24.88 -16.69 3.05
C ASN A 99 -25.91 -17.42 2.15
N SER A 100 -25.86 -17.17 0.84
CA SER A 100 -26.72 -17.83 -0.16
C SER A 100 -26.28 -19.26 -0.53
N GLN A 101 -25.09 -19.69 -0.14
CA GLN A 101 -24.52 -20.99 -0.53
C GLN A 101 -24.64 -22.07 0.57
N GLY A 102 -25.36 -21.78 1.65
CA GLY A 102 -25.58 -22.75 2.74
C GLY A 102 -24.36 -22.99 3.64
N ILE A 103 -23.29 -22.20 3.52
CA ILE A 103 -22.13 -22.26 4.40
C ILE A 103 -22.36 -21.26 5.54
N SER A 104 -22.42 -21.76 6.78
CA SER A 104 -22.48 -20.89 7.96
C SER A 104 -21.09 -20.70 8.57
N ALA A 105 -20.88 -19.54 9.22
CA ALA A 105 -19.64 -19.24 9.92
C ALA A 105 -19.24 -20.34 10.94
N SER A 106 -20.24 -20.96 11.59
CA SER A 106 -20.02 -22.05 12.56
C SER A 106 -19.43 -23.32 11.94
N MET A 107 -19.52 -23.50 10.63
CA MET A 107 -18.92 -24.62 9.92
C MET A 107 -17.43 -24.44 9.67
N ILE A 108 -16.95 -23.21 9.69
CA ILE A 108 -15.54 -22.86 9.39
C ILE A 108 -14.77 -22.82 10.71
N THR A 109 -13.74 -23.66 10.82
CA THR A 109 -12.90 -23.79 12.03
C THR A 109 -11.60 -23.02 11.93
N ASP A 110 -11.12 -22.86 10.71
CA ASP A 110 -9.83 -22.22 10.42
C ASP A 110 -10.04 -21.33 9.20
N PHE A 111 -10.06 -20.02 9.44
CA PHE A 111 -10.38 -19.02 8.43
C PHE A 111 -9.31 -17.93 8.39
N GLU A 112 -8.79 -17.68 7.21
CA GLU A 112 -7.94 -16.53 6.94
C GLU A 112 -8.02 -16.15 5.48
N ILE A 113 -8.42 -14.92 5.19
CA ILE A 113 -8.33 -14.34 3.86
C ILE A 113 -7.43 -13.11 3.95
N LYS A 114 -6.35 -13.13 3.18
CA LYS A 114 -5.33 -12.09 3.15
C LYS A 114 -5.18 -11.55 1.74
N VAL A 115 -5.30 -10.24 1.59
CA VAL A 115 -5.14 -9.56 0.31
C VAL A 115 -4.08 -8.50 0.43
N THR A 116 -3.05 -8.58 -0.41
CA THR A 116 -1.97 -7.60 -0.53
C THR A 116 -2.10 -6.86 -1.84
N PHE A 117 -2.14 -5.54 -1.78
CA PHE A 117 -2.28 -4.65 -2.92
C PHE A 117 -0.95 -3.98 -3.29
N PRO A 118 -0.81 -3.42 -4.51
CA PRO A 118 0.38 -2.65 -4.89
C PRO A 118 0.58 -1.40 -4.04
N GLY A 119 -0.50 -0.80 -3.54
CA GLY A 119 -0.47 0.39 -2.71
C GLY A 119 -1.23 0.22 -1.40
N LYS A 120 -1.31 1.29 -0.63
CA LYS A 120 -1.88 1.31 0.72
C LYS A 120 -3.37 0.96 0.71
N VAL A 121 -3.79 0.08 1.62
CA VAL A 121 -5.20 -0.20 1.88
C VAL A 121 -5.86 1.01 2.51
N LEU A 122 -6.99 1.43 1.95
CA LEU A 122 -7.76 2.61 2.38
C LEU A 122 -8.93 2.22 3.28
N THR A 123 -9.67 1.16 2.90
CA THR A 123 -10.83 0.67 3.65
C THR A 123 -10.88 -0.84 3.67
N ALA A 124 -11.49 -1.39 4.71
CA ALA A 124 -11.84 -2.80 4.82
C ALA A 124 -13.20 -2.94 5.51
N SER A 125 -14.00 -3.94 5.11
CA SER A 125 -15.27 -4.27 5.75
C SER A 125 -15.07 -5.16 6.97
N GLY A 126 -16.08 -5.22 7.84
CA GLY A 126 -16.12 -6.14 8.98
C GLY A 126 -14.94 -5.98 9.93
N THR A 127 -14.37 -7.10 10.34
CA THR A 127 -13.22 -7.14 11.25
C THR A 127 -11.87 -7.16 10.51
N GLY A 128 -11.83 -6.77 9.24
CA GLY A 128 -10.61 -6.76 8.43
C GLY A 128 -9.50 -5.90 9.04
N GLU A 129 -8.39 -6.53 9.38
CA GLU A 129 -7.20 -5.90 9.94
C GLU A 129 -6.35 -5.31 8.81
N ILE A 130 -6.13 -3.97 8.82
CA ILE A 130 -5.31 -3.28 7.83
C ILE A 130 -3.89 -3.11 8.36
N SER A 131 -2.92 -3.55 7.58
CA SER A 131 -1.49 -3.33 7.83
C SER A 131 -0.79 -2.89 6.55
N GLY A 132 -0.58 -1.58 6.38
CA GLY A 132 0.05 -1.01 5.20
C GLY A 132 -0.76 -1.27 3.91
N ASN A 133 -0.23 -2.10 3.05
CA ASN A 133 -0.85 -2.51 1.79
C ASN A 133 -1.58 -3.86 1.86
N THR A 134 -1.76 -4.39 3.04
CA THR A 134 -2.38 -5.70 3.26
C THR A 134 -3.59 -5.59 4.16
N VAL A 135 -4.64 -6.33 3.83
CA VAL A 135 -5.81 -6.56 4.69
C VAL A 135 -5.96 -8.04 4.96
N THR A 136 -6.32 -8.38 6.21
CA THR A 136 -6.49 -9.77 6.65
C THR A 136 -7.80 -9.92 7.43
N TRP A 137 -8.66 -10.85 7.01
CA TRP A 137 -9.85 -11.26 7.73
C TRP A 137 -9.63 -12.64 8.36
N LYS A 138 -9.97 -12.76 9.63
CA LYS A 138 -9.84 -14.01 10.42
C LYS A 138 -11.16 -14.49 10.99
N ASP A 139 -12.20 -13.66 10.94
CA ASP A 139 -13.53 -14.02 11.40
C ASP A 139 -14.37 -14.54 10.21
N PRO A 140 -14.78 -15.80 10.21
CA PRO A 140 -15.63 -16.35 9.15
C PRO A 140 -17.02 -15.68 9.09
N ALA A 141 -17.45 -14.98 10.14
CA ALA A 141 -18.69 -14.21 10.14
C ALA A 141 -18.67 -13.08 9.10
N ASP A 142 -17.51 -12.50 8.84
CA ASP A 142 -17.36 -11.48 7.79
C ASP A 142 -17.68 -12.02 6.40
N LEU A 143 -17.19 -13.23 6.08
CA LEU A 143 -17.48 -13.89 4.80
C LEU A 143 -18.95 -14.26 4.66
N THR A 144 -19.60 -14.63 5.74
CA THR A 144 -21.00 -15.05 5.73
C THR A 144 -21.98 -13.88 5.90
N SER A 145 -21.48 -12.67 6.12
CA SER A 145 -22.29 -11.45 6.20
C SER A 145 -22.95 -11.14 4.84
N SER A 146 -24.01 -10.35 4.85
CA SER A 146 -24.67 -9.91 3.60
C SER A 146 -23.76 -9.04 2.72
N GLU A 147 -22.83 -8.32 3.32
CA GLU A 147 -21.87 -7.47 2.61
C GLU A 147 -20.69 -8.23 2.02
N GLY A 148 -20.32 -9.37 2.64
CA GLY A 148 -19.12 -10.11 2.32
C GLY A 148 -17.85 -9.35 2.70
N LEU A 149 -16.75 -9.70 2.04
CA LEU A 149 -15.45 -9.08 2.25
C LEU A 149 -15.20 -7.98 1.22
N LYS A 150 -14.96 -6.77 1.69
CA LYS A 150 -14.67 -5.61 0.84
C LYS A 150 -13.41 -4.92 1.31
N ALA A 151 -12.59 -4.47 0.37
CA ALA A 151 -11.46 -3.59 0.64
C ALA A 151 -11.20 -2.69 -0.56
N THR A 152 -10.67 -1.50 -0.29
CA THR A 152 -10.14 -0.60 -1.31
C THR A 152 -8.69 -0.26 -1.01
N ALA A 153 -7.90 -0.08 -2.05
CA ALA A 153 -6.49 0.26 -1.92
C ALA A 153 -6.04 1.19 -3.05
N SER A 154 -5.01 1.99 -2.79
CA SER A 154 -4.37 2.80 -3.81
C SER A 154 -3.51 1.92 -4.75
N ASN A 155 -3.21 2.42 -5.95
CA ASN A 155 -2.32 1.71 -6.89
C ASN A 155 -0.85 2.01 -6.65
N THR A 156 -0.54 3.07 -5.93
CA THR A 156 0.84 3.50 -5.69
C THR A 156 1.26 3.13 -4.27
N SER A 157 2.39 2.44 -4.16
CA SER A 157 3.11 2.39 -2.90
C SER A 157 3.52 3.82 -2.53
N ASP A 158 3.19 4.23 -1.31
CA ASP A 158 3.55 5.53 -0.79
C ASP A 158 5.07 5.57 -0.57
N LEU A 159 5.81 5.86 -1.65
CA LEU A 159 7.27 6.04 -1.63
C LEU A 159 7.67 7.41 -1.06
N THR A 160 6.70 8.18 -0.55
CA THR A 160 6.93 9.52 0.01
C THR A 160 7.97 9.47 1.13
N TRP A 161 8.00 8.40 1.92
CA TRP A 161 9.02 8.20 2.95
C TRP A 161 10.44 8.10 2.38
N LEU A 162 10.58 7.53 1.17
CA LEU A 162 11.88 7.41 0.49
C LEU A 162 12.43 8.78 0.11
N TRP A 163 11.57 9.69 -0.33
CA TRP A 163 11.94 11.08 -0.63
C TRP A 163 12.31 11.85 0.64
N VAL A 164 11.63 11.58 1.76
CA VAL A 164 11.99 12.16 3.07
C VAL A 164 13.37 11.66 3.51
N VAL A 165 13.64 10.36 3.42
CA VAL A 165 14.95 9.78 3.78
C VAL A 165 16.04 10.32 2.85
N LEU A 166 15.78 10.39 1.55
CA LEU A 166 16.74 10.96 0.58
C LEU A 166 17.01 12.43 0.87
N GLY A 167 15.96 13.21 1.18
CA GLY A 167 16.07 14.62 1.55
C GLY A 167 16.93 14.82 2.82
N VAL A 168 16.71 14.00 3.85
CA VAL A 168 17.50 14.06 5.09
C VAL A 168 18.97 13.68 4.85
N MET A 169 19.25 12.70 4.00
CA MET A 169 20.61 12.30 3.63
C MET A 169 21.35 13.44 2.89
N VAL A 170 20.68 14.13 1.97
CA VAL A 170 21.28 15.25 1.23
C VAL A 170 21.58 16.42 2.15
N VAL A 171 20.63 16.79 3.01
CA VAL A 171 20.81 17.91 3.96
C VAL A 171 21.87 17.56 5.01
N GLY A 172 21.84 16.33 5.56
CA GLY A 172 22.84 15.86 6.52
C GLY A 172 24.25 15.81 5.93
N GLY A 173 24.40 15.35 4.69
CA GLY A 173 25.66 15.34 3.97
C GLY A 173 26.25 16.73 3.74
N ALA A 174 25.41 17.70 3.39
CA ALA A 174 25.82 19.10 3.20
C ALA A 174 26.33 19.74 4.51
N VAL A 175 25.65 19.50 5.62
CA VAL A 175 26.05 20.00 6.96
C VAL A 175 27.41 19.40 7.36
N VAL A 176 27.62 18.12 7.20
CA VAL A 176 28.90 17.45 7.51
C VAL A 176 30.02 18.01 6.64
N ALA A 177 29.79 18.21 5.33
CA ALA A 177 30.77 18.80 4.43
C ALA A 177 31.17 20.22 4.84
N VAL A 178 30.20 21.06 5.23
CA VAL A 178 30.48 22.43 5.73
C VAL A 178 31.31 22.41 7.00
N ILE A 179 31.01 21.50 7.95
CA ILE A 179 31.76 21.37 9.22
C ILE A 179 33.20 20.93 8.93
N LEU A 180 33.41 19.98 8.01
CA LEU A 180 34.73 19.50 7.65
C LEU A 180 35.57 20.57 6.96
N VAL A 181 34.97 21.39 6.07
CA VAL A 181 35.64 22.52 5.40
C VAL A 181 36.03 23.60 6.42
N GLN A 182 35.14 23.91 7.37
CA GLN A 182 35.44 24.88 8.42
C GLN A 182 36.57 24.43 9.36
N ARG A 183 36.57 23.14 9.74
CA ARG A 183 37.65 22.55 10.55
C ARG A 183 38.99 22.47 9.80
N GLY A 184 38.94 22.26 8.48
CA GLY A 184 40.15 22.30 7.64
C GLY A 184 40.76 23.69 7.57
N ARG A 185 39.96 24.77 7.50
CA ARG A 185 40.42 26.18 7.48
C ARG A 185 40.97 26.62 8.83
N ALA A 186 40.47 26.13 9.94
CA ALA A 186 40.98 26.47 11.29
C ALA A 186 42.39 25.94 11.56
N LYS A 187 42.87 24.92 10.83
CA LYS A 187 44.24 24.39 10.97
C LYS A 187 45.30 25.07 10.13
N ALA A 188 44.87 25.95 9.17
CA ALA A 188 45.79 26.68 8.30
C ALA A 188 46.23 28.07 8.84
N ALA A 189 45.72 28.51 9.99
CA ALA A 189 46.07 29.76 10.62
C ALA A 189 46.91 29.52 11.89
N ARG A 190 48.13 28.95 11.73
CA ARG A 190 49.19 29.14 12.75
C ARG A 190 50.16 30.20 12.24
N PRO A 191 50.25 31.37 12.92
CA PRO A 191 51.31 32.30 12.68
C PRO A 191 52.62 31.73 13.20
N GLY A 192 53.58 31.53 12.32
CA GLY A 192 54.95 31.25 12.72
C GLY A 192 55.58 32.54 13.32
N PRO A 193 56.44 32.41 14.37
CA PRO A 193 57.08 33.58 14.94
C PRO A 193 58.35 33.96 14.14
N GLY A 194 58.39 35.27 13.75
CA GLY A 194 59.63 36.00 13.66
C GLY A 194 60.42 36.02 12.37
N GLN A 195 60.37 37.15 11.69
CA GLN A 195 61.60 37.80 11.18
C GLN A 195 61.33 39.29 10.93
N PRO A 196 62.25 40.18 11.34
CA PRO A 196 62.05 41.64 11.24
C PRO A 196 62.65 42.27 9.98
N GLY A 197 61.95 43.26 9.45
CA GLY A 197 62.36 44.39 8.65
C GLY A 197 62.79 44.16 7.18
N PRO A 198 62.82 45.19 6.32
CA PRO A 198 62.87 46.61 6.66
C PRO A 198 61.84 47.50 5.91
N GLN A 199 61.81 48.79 6.36
CA GLN A 199 61.15 49.94 5.88
C GLN A 199 61.23 50.21 4.37
N GLY A 200 60.19 50.80 3.83
CA GLY A 200 60.19 51.45 2.55
C GLY A 200 58.82 52.03 2.25
N GLY A 201 58.67 53.28 2.53
CA GLY A 201 57.58 54.15 2.33
C GLY A 201 57.15 54.30 0.88
N PHE A 202 55.98 54.78 0.69
CA PHE A 202 55.64 55.88 -0.16
C PHE A 202 54.18 56.27 -0.04
N GLN A 203 53.97 57.51 0.14
CA GLN A 203 52.74 58.28 0.19
C GLN A 203 51.94 58.20 -1.12
N GLY A 204 50.67 58.51 -1.01
CA GLY A 204 49.95 59.12 -2.12
C GLY A 204 48.43 58.90 -2.01
N PRO A 205 47.67 59.99 -2.04
CA PRO A 205 46.25 59.96 -1.69
C PRO A 205 45.37 59.97 -2.95
N GLY A 206 44.16 59.47 -2.79
CA GLY A 206 43.19 59.57 -3.88
C GLY A 206 41.78 59.17 -3.39
N ASN A 207 41.14 60.22 -2.92
CA ASN A 207 39.73 60.45 -2.85
C ASN A 207 38.93 59.83 -4.02
N PHE A 208 37.72 59.48 -3.78
CA PHE A 208 36.45 59.96 -4.34
C PHE A 208 35.37 58.92 -4.34
N HIS A 209 34.34 59.27 -3.66
CA HIS A 209 32.92 59.36 -3.97
C HIS A 209 32.05 58.11 -3.86
N GLN A 210 31.26 58.18 -2.82
CA GLN A 210 29.87 57.80 -2.77
C GLN A 210 29.03 58.71 -3.70
N PRO A 211 27.91 58.23 -4.27
CA PRO A 211 26.60 58.49 -3.69
C PRO A 211 25.64 57.28 -3.81
N SER A 212 24.96 56.93 -2.75
CA SER A 212 23.57 57.26 -2.38
C SER A 212 22.54 57.32 -3.52
N GLY A 213 21.49 56.53 -3.36
CA GLY A 213 20.19 56.57 -4.05
C GLY A 213 19.41 55.32 -3.68
N GLN A 214 18.71 55.27 -2.66
CA GLN A 214 17.37 55.82 -2.34
C GLN A 214 16.25 55.28 -3.23
N GLN A 215 15.34 54.60 -2.55
CA GLN A 215 13.87 54.62 -2.63
C GLN A 215 13.16 53.85 -3.75
N GLY A 216 12.13 53.11 -3.28
CA GLY A 216 10.95 52.79 -4.03
C GLY A 216 10.14 51.63 -3.52
N TYR A 217 9.42 51.77 -2.43
CA TYR A 217 8.07 51.21 -2.21
C TYR A 217 7.09 52.23 -2.83
N PRO A 218 5.80 51.94 -3.14
CA PRO A 218 4.87 50.88 -2.73
C PRO A 218 3.88 50.43 -3.85
N GLY A 219 2.97 49.52 -3.51
CA GLY A 219 1.75 49.25 -4.25
C GLY A 219 1.15 47.93 -3.88
N GLN A 220 0.42 47.76 -3.01
CA GLN A 220 -0.99 47.91 -2.55
C GLN A 220 -2.05 47.84 -3.67
N GLY A 221 -3.02 46.94 -3.47
CA GLY A 221 -4.34 46.86 -4.13
C GLY A 221 -4.50 45.57 -4.89
N GLY A 222 -5.53 44.75 -4.64
CA GLY A 222 -6.88 44.88 -4.34
C GLY A 222 -7.56 43.52 -4.29
N GLN A 223 -8.30 43.22 -3.29
CA GLN A 223 -9.56 42.47 -3.33
C GLN A 223 -10.65 43.46 -3.75
N PRO A 224 -11.86 43.11 -4.19
CA PRO A 224 -12.67 41.95 -3.87
C PRO A 224 -13.55 41.44 -5.06
N GLY A 225 -14.21 40.32 -4.88
CA GLY A 225 -15.29 39.90 -5.78
C GLY A 225 -16.08 38.74 -5.19
N GLN A 226 -17.01 39.06 -4.37
CA GLN A 226 -18.12 38.24 -3.90
C GLN A 226 -19.15 38.01 -5.01
N GLN A 227 -20.01 37.03 -4.75
CA GLN A 227 -21.35 36.74 -5.33
C GLN A 227 -21.30 35.65 -6.41
N GLY A 228 -22.11 34.61 -6.38
CA GLY A 228 -23.47 34.45 -5.91
C GLY A 228 -23.90 32.99 -5.96
N TYR A 229 -24.58 32.56 -4.98
CA TYR A 229 -25.64 31.54 -5.04
C TYR A 229 -26.84 32.17 -5.81
N PRO A 230 -27.75 31.44 -6.43
CA PRO A 230 -28.53 30.34 -5.88
C PRO A 230 -29.03 29.30 -6.92
N GLY A 231 -29.61 28.19 -6.46
CA GLY A 231 -30.58 27.45 -7.21
C GLY A 231 -30.66 25.96 -7.02
N GLN A 232 -31.26 25.49 -5.95
CA GLN A 232 -32.10 24.29 -6.00
C GLN A 232 -33.45 24.70 -6.62
N PRO A 233 -34.32 23.84 -7.17
CA PRO A 233 -34.72 22.55 -6.63
C PRO A 233 -35.13 21.50 -7.71
N GLY A 234 -35.45 20.29 -7.25
CA GLY A 234 -36.50 19.56 -7.95
C GLY A 234 -36.24 18.09 -8.20
N GLN A 235 -36.77 17.29 -7.30
CA GLN A 235 -37.77 16.26 -7.55
C GLN A 235 -37.26 14.89 -8.02
N ASN A 236 -37.36 13.94 -7.10
CA ASN A 236 -37.81 12.58 -7.35
C ASN A 236 -39.06 12.56 -8.22
N PRO A 237 -39.31 11.57 -9.07
CA PRO A 237 -39.98 10.38 -8.60
C PRO A 237 -39.60 9.10 -9.37
N TRP A 238 -39.85 7.93 -8.75
CA TRP A 238 -40.79 6.87 -9.12
C TRP A 238 -40.40 5.56 -8.59
N ARG A 239 -41.28 5.03 -7.85
CA ARG A 239 -42.23 3.92 -8.13
C ARG A 239 -41.55 2.66 -8.63
#